data_dcbaf07d69f7217a2223532845cddc6f
#
_entry.id   dcbaf07d69f7217a2223532845cddc6f
#
_cell.length_a   1.000
_cell.length_b   1.000
_cell.length_c   1.000
_cell.angle_alpha   90.00
_cell.angle_beta   90.00
_cell.angle_gamma   90.00
#
_symmetry.space_group_name_H-M   'P 1'
#
loop_
_entity.id
_entity.type
_entity.pdbx_description
1 polymer ?
#
loop_
_entity_poly.entity_id
_entity_poly.type
_entity_poly.pdbx_seq_one_letter_code
_entity_poly.pdbx_strand_id
1 'polypeptide(L)'
;LTSKAMQYALNIDIPDSGILFDDMHLEDGSTVPKGRFIQPRIEAEIAFVMKKDLDGTATRAQVLAATDYVCPSLEILDTRILRSDPKTGQTRKIFDTISDNAANAGIVVGAKRHDPNATDLRWVGAICARNGEVEETGLGAGVLNDPVMGIVWLSKRLEIYGQSIRAGDVVLSGSFIRPVEARPGD
;
A
#
# COMPACT_ATOMS: atom_id res chain seq x y z
N LEU A 1 -1.36 -2.22 6.84
CA LEU A 1 -2.74 -2.56 7.27
C LEU A 1 -3.49 -1.31 7.75
N THR A 2 -3.99 -0.52 6.80
CA THR A 2 -4.67 0.75 7.07
C THR A 2 -6.19 0.59 7.25
N SER A 3 -6.79 -0.50 6.77
CA SER A 3 -8.23 -0.77 6.90
C SER A 3 -8.59 -1.26 8.31
N LYS A 4 -9.55 -0.60 8.97
CA LYS A 4 -10.09 -1.03 10.27
C LYS A 4 -10.68 -2.44 10.24
N ALA A 5 -11.38 -2.78 9.16
CA ALA A 5 -11.94 -4.12 9.00
C ALA A 5 -10.85 -5.20 9.00
N MET A 6 -9.72 -4.94 8.31
CA MET A 6 -8.57 -5.85 8.30
C MET A 6 -7.83 -5.87 9.63
N GLN A 7 -7.70 -4.71 10.31
CA GLN A 7 -7.13 -4.65 11.65
C GLN A 7 -7.94 -5.52 12.63
N TYR A 8 -9.26 -5.42 12.63
CA TYR A 8 -10.13 -6.28 13.44
C TYR A 8 -10.00 -7.76 13.08
N ALA A 9 -10.01 -8.09 11.78
CA ALA A 9 -9.90 -9.48 11.33
C ALA A 9 -8.58 -10.15 11.72
N LEU A 10 -7.50 -9.37 11.84
CA LEU A 10 -6.17 -9.85 12.18
C LEU A 10 -5.79 -9.59 13.64
N ASN A 11 -6.71 -9.02 14.43
CA ASN A 11 -6.47 -8.63 15.82
C ASN A 11 -5.23 -7.72 15.98
N ILE A 12 -5.16 -6.68 15.15
CA ILE A 12 -4.11 -5.68 15.10
C ILE A 12 -4.74 -4.31 15.38
N ASP A 13 -4.07 -3.46 16.13
CA ASP A 13 -4.57 -2.15 16.55
C ASP A 13 -3.87 -0.96 15.88
N ILE A 14 -2.77 -1.22 15.15
CA ILE A 14 -1.97 -0.20 14.47
C ILE A 14 -1.74 -0.56 13.01
N PRO A 15 -1.63 0.43 12.09
CA PRO A 15 -1.11 0.19 10.76
C PRO A 15 0.36 -0.27 10.77
N ASP A 16 0.81 -0.85 9.69
CA ASP A 16 2.22 -1.15 9.41
C ASP A 16 2.71 -0.36 8.21
N SER A 17 4.01 -0.36 7.99
CA SER A 17 4.66 0.29 6.86
C SER A 17 5.87 -0.51 6.39
N GLY A 18 6.15 -0.43 5.10
CA GLY A 18 7.33 -0.98 4.46
C GLY A 18 8.08 0.08 3.66
N ILE A 19 9.24 -0.27 3.16
CA ILE A 19 10.10 0.58 2.33
C ILE A 19 9.97 0.11 0.88
N LEU A 20 9.77 1.06 -0.05
CA LEU A 20 9.85 0.81 -1.48
C LEU A 20 11.31 0.91 -1.91
N PHE A 21 11.87 -0.17 -2.47
CA PHE A 21 13.20 -0.18 -3.05
C PHE A 21 13.12 0.06 -4.56
N ASP A 22 14.21 0.56 -5.15
CA ASP A 22 14.26 0.91 -6.59
C ASP A 22 13.94 -0.28 -7.50
N ASP A 23 14.33 -1.50 -7.11
CA ASP A 23 14.09 -2.72 -7.88
C ASP A 23 12.67 -3.28 -7.73
N MET A 24 11.83 -2.66 -6.89
CA MET A 24 10.42 -3.04 -6.73
C MET A 24 9.49 -2.38 -7.76
N HIS A 25 9.96 -1.36 -8.49
CA HIS A 25 9.15 -0.70 -9.50
C HIS A 25 8.99 -1.58 -10.75
N LEU A 26 7.75 -1.83 -11.13
CA LEU A 26 7.36 -2.55 -12.35
C LEU A 26 6.60 -1.59 -13.27
N GLU A 27 6.80 -1.75 -14.57
CA GLU A 27 6.08 -0.96 -15.57
C GLU A 27 4.61 -1.39 -15.64
N ASP A 28 3.70 -0.41 -15.78
CA ASP A 28 2.28 -0.66 -16.02
C ASP A 28 2.08 -1.43 -17.33
N GLY A 29 1.30 -2.52 -17.28
CA GLY A 29 1.10 -3.43 -18.41
C GLY A 29 2.25 -4.41 -18.69
N SER A 30 3.32 -4.41 -17.88
CA SER A 30 4.42 -5.35 -18.06
C SER A 30 4.08 -6.76 -17.62
N THR A 31 4.83 -7.73 -18.13
CA THR A 31 4.74 -9.13 -17.67
C THR A 31 5.79 -9.41 -16.62
N VAL A 32 5.36 -9.87 -15.45
CA VAL A 32 6.27 -10.27 -14.37
C VAL A 32 6.96 -11.60 -14.74
N PRO A 33 8.29 -11.66 -14.72
CA PRO A 33 9.02 -12.90 -15.02
C PRO A 33 8.67 -14.02 -14.03
N LYS A 34 8.58 -15.24 -14.54
CA LYS A 34 8.38 -16.43 -13.70
C LYS A 34 9.48 -16.54 -12.63
N GLY A 35 9.07 -16.73 -11.38
CA GLY A 35 9.99 -16.90 -10.25
C GLY A 35 10.46 -15.57 -9.64
N ARG A 36 9.96 -14.42 -10.11
CA ARG A 36 10.21 -13.12 -9.45
C ARG A 36 9.61 -13.10 -8.04
N PHE A 37 8.44 -13.68 -7.87
CA PHE A 37 7.70 -13.74 -6.60
C PHE A 37 7.44 -15.20 -6.18
N ILE A 38 7.21 -15.41 -4.89
CA ILE A 38 6.98 -16.73 -4.25
C ILE A 38 5.48 -17.03 -4.19
N GLN A 39 4.70 -16.09 -3.67
CA GLN A 39 3.24 -16.24 -3.43
C GLN A 39 2.55 -14.86 -3.51
N PRO A 40 2.61 -14.20 -4.67
CA PRO A 40 2.21 -12.81 -4.80
C PRO A 40 0.72 -12.61 -4.55
N ARG A 41 0.40 -11.44 -3.98
CA ARG A 41 -0.95 -10.91 -3.90
C ARG A 41 -0.95 -9.45 -4.31
N ILE A 42 -2.06 -9.00 -4.88
CA ILE A 42 -2.24 -7.67 -5.41
C ILE A 42 -3.17 -6.88 -4.50
N GLU A 43 -2.79 -5.65 -4.19
CA GLU A 43 -3.62 -4.66 -3.53
C GLU A 43 -3.78 -3.43 -4.42
N ALA A 44 -4.99 -2.84 -4.41
CA ALA A 44 -5.26 -1.61 -5.15
C ALA A 44 -5.16 -0.41 -4.19
N GLU A 45 -4.38 0.59 -4.59
CA GLU A 45 -4.03 1.73 -3.77
C GLU A 45 -4.04 3.05 -4.54
N ILE A 46 -3.90 4.16 -3.82
CA ILE A 46 -3.50 5.46 -4.37
C ILE A 46 -2.04 5.71 -4.01
N ALA A 47 -1.21 5.98 -5.01
CA ALA A 47 0.13 6.50 -4.81
C ALA A 47 0.09 8.04 -4.74
N PHE A 48 0.79 8.59 -3.77
CA PHE A 48 1.05 10.03 -3.61
C PHE A 48 2.48 10.31 -4.03
N VAL A 49 2.66 11.22 -4.97
CA VAL A 49 3.99 11.68 -5.38
C VAL A 49 4.21 13.05 -4.75
N MET A 50 5.26 13.15 -3.95
CA MET A 50 5.50 14.31 -3.12
C MET A 50 6.32 15.38 -3.84
N LYS A 51 5.94 16.67 -3.72
CA LYS A 51 6.72 17.83 -4.21
C LYS A 51 7.40 18.62 -3.11
N LYS A 52 7.11 18.31 -1.84
CA LYS A 52 7.72 18.94 -0.67
C LYS A 52 7.91 17.92 0.44
N ASP A 53 8.90 18.17 1.29
CA ASP A 53 9.13 17.40 2.50
C ASP A 53 7.97 17.52 3.48
N LEU A 54 7.74 16.45 4.25
CA LEU A 54 6.79 16.41 5.36
C LEU A 54 7.48 15.87 6.61
N ASP A 55 7.29 16.54 7.72
CA ASP A 55 7.71 16.10 9.05
C ASP A 55 6.57 15.35 9.79
N GLY A 56 6.87 14.87 11.00
CA GLY A 56 5.93 14.10 11.80
C GLY A 56 4.73 14.88 12.34
N THR A 57 4.73 16.21 12.19
CA THR A 57 3.60 17.07 12.62
C THR A 57 2.60 17.34 11.49
N ALA A 58 2.83 16.77 10.30
CA ALA A 58 2.03 17.02 9.11
C ALA A 58 0.53 16.78 9.35
N THR A 59 -0.27 17.78 9.00
CA THR A 59 -1.73 17.72 8.97
C THR A 59 -2.22 17.25 7.60
N ARG A 60 -3.50 16.86 7.51
CA ARG A 60 -4.16 16.53 6.24
C ARG A 60 -3.95 17.62 5.18
N ALA A 61 -4.13 18.89 5.54
CA ALA A 61 -3.98 20.00 4.62
C ALA A 61 -2.52 20.16 4.13
N GLN A 62 -1.55 19.95 5.00
CA GLN A 62 -0.14 19.99 4.65
C GLN A 62 0.26 18.85 3.74
N VAL A 63 -0.26 17.62 3.96
CA VAL A 63 -0.06 16.48 3.06
C VAL A 63 -0.56 16.82 1.66
N LEU A 64 -1.81 17.31 1.52
CA LEU A 64 -2.36 17.70 0.22
C LEU A 64 -1.53 18.80 -0.45
N ALA A 65 -1.08 19.81 0.31
CA ALA A 65 -0.24 20.89 -0.21
C ALA A 65 1.17 20.42 -0.61
N ALA A 66 1.69 19.38 0.02
CA ALA A 66 2.99 18.78 -0.28
C ALA A 66 2.94 17.73 -1.40
N THR A 67 1.74 17.24 -1.76
CA THR A 67 1.55 16.28 -2.86
C THR A 67 1.55 17.00 -4.20
N ASP A 68 2.34 16.51 -5.15
CA ASP A 68 2.34 17.02 -6.54
C ASP A 68 1.13 16.47 -7.28
N TYR A 69 1.00 15.16 -7.32
CA TYR A 69 -0.16 14.46 -7.89
C TYR A 69 -0.41 13.14 -7.17
N VAL A 70 -1.60 12.60 -7.37
CA VAL A 70 -1.93 11.23 -7.03
C VAL A 70 -2.19 10.41 -8.28
N CYS A 71 -1.97 9.11 -8.22
CA CYS A 71 -2.27 8.20 -9.31
C CYS A 71 -2.74 6.84 -8.78
N PRO A 72 -3.51 6.06 -9.56
CA PRO A 72 -3.80 4.69 -9.20
C PRO A 72 -2.50 3.88 -9.14
N SER A 73 -2.44 2.93 -8.23
CA SER A 73 -1.29 2.04 -8.07
C SER A 73 -1.73 0.65 -7.64
N LEU A 74 -0.85 -0.31 -7.89
CA LEU A 74 -0.94 -1.65 -7.31
C LEU A 74 0.26 -1.88 -6.42
N GLU A 75 0.02 -2.39 -5.22
CA GLU A 75 1.07 -3.00 -4.40
C GLU A 75 1.08 -4.50 -4.66
N ILE A 76 2.29 -5.07 -4.78
CA ILE A 76 2.49 -6.51 -4.85
C ILE A 76 3.07 -6.96 -3.52
N LEU A 77 2.26 -7.67 -2.77
CA LEU A 77 2.70 -8.36 -1.56
C LEU A 77 3.30 -9.72 -1.94
N ASP A 78 4.46 -10.03 -1.38
CA ASP A 78 5.07 -11.36 -1.54
C ASP A 78 5.81 -11.74 -0.25
N THR A 79 5.12 -12.44 0.65
CA THR A 79 5.73 -12.81 1.93
C THR A 79 6.81 -13.87 1.75
N ARG A 80 8.00 -13.60 2.34
CA ARG A 80 9.15 -14.51 2.42
C ARG A 80 9.11 -15.39 3.67
N ILE A 81 8.10 -15.20 4.53
CA ILE A 81 7.87 -15.96 5.76
C ILE A 81 6.67 -16.90 5.59
N LEU A 82 6.76 -18.09 6.10
CA LEU A 82 5.63 -19.04 6.10
C LEU A 82 4.43 -18.46 6.84
N ARG A 83 3.23 -18.60 6.27
CA ARG A 83 1.98 -18.09 6.88
C ARG A 83 1.63 -18.86 8.16
N SER A 84 2.00 -20.13 8.19
CA SER A 84 1.90 -20.97 9.38
C SER A 84 3.06 -21.96 9.41
N ASP A 85 3.50 -22.29 10.62
CA ASP A 85 4.51 -23.33 10.84
C ASP A 85 3.88 -24.70 10.53
N PRO A 86 4.41 -25.47 9.58
CA PRO A 86 3.85 -26.77 9.20
C PRO A 86 3.92 -27.82 10.32
N LYS A 87 4.77 -27.62 11.34
CA LYS A 87 4.92 -28.56 12.46
C LYS A 87 3.98 -28.26 13.61
N THR A 88 3.78 -26.98 13.92
CA THR A 88 3.02 -26.56 15.09
C THR A 88 1.65 -25.99 14.75
N GLY A 89 1.40 -25.63 13.47
CA GLY A 89 0.21 -24.91 13.02
C GLY A 89 0.15 -23.46 13.48
N GLN A 90 1.19 -22.96 14.14
CA GLN A 90 1.24 -21.57 14.63
C GLN A 90 1.28 -20.61 13.44
N THR A 91 0.36 -19.64 13.40
CA THR A 91 0.32 -18.59 12.38
C THR A 91 1.34 -17.51 12.68
N ARG A 92 1.87 -16.89 11.62
CA ARG A 92 2.76 -15.72 11.75
C ARG A 92 2.05 -14.57 12.48
N LYS A 93 2.83 -13.78 13.20
CA LYS A 93 2.37 -12.57 13.91
C LYS A 93 2.65 -11.33 13.06
N ILE A 94 2.08 -10.19 13.47
CA ILE A 94 2.29 -8.90 12.83
C ILE A 94 3.79 -8.52 12.78
N PHE A 95 4.54 -8.82 13.84
CA PHE A 95 5.97 -8.53 13.88
C PHE A 95 6.78 -9.30 12.83
N ASP A 96 6.35 -10.52 12.48
CA ASP A 96 6.96 -11.28 11.40
C ASP A 96 6.73 -10.59 10.07
N THR A 97 5.52 -10.08 9.83
CA THR A 97 5.16 -9.33 8.62
C THR A 97 5.96 -8.02 8.53
N ILE A 98 6.06 -7.25 9.62
CA ILE A 98 6.83 -6.01 9.66
C ILE A 98 8.32 -6.28 9.39
N SER A 99 8.88 -7.35 9.99
CA SER A 99 10.28 -7.76 9.77
C SER A 99 10.54 -8.19 8.32
N ASP A 100 9.50 -8.60 7.60
CA ASP A 100 9.51 -8.95 6.18
C ASP A 100 9.08 -7.76 5.30
N ASN A 101 9.46 -6.54 5.67
CA ASN A 101 9.14 -5.29 4.97
C ASN A 101 7.62 -5.11 4.72
N ALA A 102 6.78 -5.44 5.69
CA ALA A 102 5.33 -5.48 5.59
C ALA A 102 4.81 -6.40 4.45
N ALA A 103 5.63 -7.38 4.02
CA ALA A 103 5.46 -8.24 2.85
C ALA A 103 5.50 -7.47 1.49
N ASN A 104 5.86 -6.19 1.48
CA ASN A 104 6.02 -5.44 0.25
C ASN A 104 7.10 -6.06 -0.64
N ALA A 105 6.83 -6.19 -1.93
CA ALA A 105 7.74 -6.83 -2.89
C ALA A 105 7.71 -6.18 -4.28
N GLY A 106 6.71 -5.36 -4.56
CA GLY A 106 6.62 -4.64 -5.82
C GLY A 106 5.55 -3.58 -5.83
N ILE A 107 5.68 -2.67 -6.78
CA ILE A 107 4.73 -1.58 -7.02
C ILE A 107 4.58 -1.36 -8.52
N VAL A 108 3.34 -1.14 -8.94
CA VAL A 108 3.01 -0.60 -10.27
C VAL A 108 2.35 0.75 -10.07
N VAL A 109 2.91 1.78 -10.67
CA VAL A 109 2.38 3.14 -10.61
C VAL A 109 1.71 3.47 -11.93
N GLY A 110 0.42 3.73 -11.92
CA GLY A 110 -0.35 4.08 -13.12
C GLY A 110 0.08 5.43 -13.69
N ALA A 111 0.08 5.54 -15.02
CA ALA A 111 0.54 6.75 -15.72
C ALA A 111 -0.38 7.97 -15.54
N LYS A 112 -1.64 7.77 -15.14
CA LYS A 112 -2.64 8.84 -15.08
C LYS A 112 -2.53 9.63 -13.78
N ARG A 113 -2.11 10.89 -13.91
CA ARG A 113 -1.91 11.83 -12.80
C ARG A 113 -3.17 12.63 -12.52
N HIS A 114 -3.49 12.85 -11.25
CA HIS A 114 -4.63 13.63 -10.80
C HIS A 114 -4.22 14.63 -9.72
N ASP A 115 -4.81 15.82 -9.75
CA ASP A 115 -4.68 16.78 -8.64
C ASP A 115 -5.33 16.16 -7.38
N PRO A 116 -4.60 16.05 -6.25
CA PRO A 116 -5.14 15.50 -5.02
C PRO A 116 -6.33 16.29 -4.44
N ASN A 117 -6.53 17.54 -4.88
CA ASN A 117 -7.64 18.40 -4.46
C ASN A 117 -8.84 18.35 -5.41
N ALA A 118 -8.71 17.79 -6.61
CA ALA A 118 -9.79 17.75 -7.61
C ALA A 118 -10.93 16.80 -7.24
N THR A 119 -10.67 15.82 -6.36
CA THR A 119 -11.64 14.81 -5.98
C THR A 119 -11.48 14.48 -4.50
N ASP A 120 -12.59 14.21 -3.82
CA ASP A 120 -12.55 13.66 -2.48
C ASP A 120 -12.07 12.20 -2.56
N LEU A 121 -10.82 11.97 -2.17
CA LEU A 121 -10.15 10.67 -2.29
C LEU A 121 -10.86 9.55 -1.50
N ARG A 122 -11.72 9.89 -0.54
CA ARG A 122 -12.52 8.91 0.21
C ARG A 122 -13.52 8.17 -0.70
N TRP A 123 -13.97 8.84 -1.77
CA TRP A 123 -14.95 8.31 -2.73
C TRP A 123 -14.32 7.70 -3.99
N VAL A 124 -13.01 7.72 -4.08
CA VAL A 124 -12.32 6.99 -5.16
C VAL A 124 -12.54 5.50 -4.95
N GLY A 125 -13.11 4.84 -5.95
CA GLY A 125 -13.39 3.41 -5.95
C GLY A 125 -12.32 2.61 -6.68
N ALA A 126 -12.05 1.41 -6.21
CA ALA A 126 -11.27 0.40 -6.92
C ALA A 126 -12.15 -0.81 -7.25
N ILE A 127 -12.04 -1.29 -8.48
CA ILE A 127 -12.58 -2.56 -8.94
C ILE A 127 -11.38 -3.39 -9.39
N CYS A 128 -11.04 -4.42 -8.63
CA CYS A 128 -9.95 -5.32 -8.96
C CYS A 128 -10.52 -6.56 -9.64
N ALA A 129 -10.13 -6.76 -10.88
CA ALA A 129 -10.53 -7.95 -11.66
C ALA A 129 -9.30 -8.81 -11.97
N ARG A 130 -9.50 -10.11 -12.01
CA ARG A 130 -8.52 -11.09 -12.46
C ARG A 130 -9.09 -11.89 -13.62
N ASN A 131 -8.39 -11.90 -14.75
CA ASN A 131 -8.82 -12.60 -15.97
C ASN A 131 -10.24 -12.20 -16.44
N GLY A 132 -10.63 -10.94 -16.22
CA GLY A 132 -11.93 -10.40 -16.60
C GLY A 132 -13.04 -10.54 -15.54
N GLU A 133 -12.82 -11.30 -14.46
CA GLU A 133 -13.79 -11.46 -13.36
C GLU A 133 -13.43 -10.55 -12.18
N VAL A 134 -14.43 -9.87 -11.62
CA VAL A 134 -14.25 -9.00 -10.46
C VAL A 134 -14.01 -9.85 -9.22
N GLU A 135 -12.86 -9.66 -8.58
CA GLU A 135 -12.45 -10.36 -7.35
C GLU A 135 -12.73 -9.54 -6.10
N GLU A 136 -12.46 -8.24 -6.16
CA GLU A 136 -12.62 -7.33 -5.03
C GLU A 136 -13.03 -5.92 -5.47
N THR A 137 -13.71 -5.22 -4.57
CA THR A 137 -14.03 -3.80 -4.72
C THR A 137 -13.81 -3.07 -3.41
N GLY A 138 -13.44 -1.79 -3.48
CA GLY A 138 -13.25 -0.98 -2.29
C GLY A 138 -13.32 0.51 -2.55
N LEU A 139 -13.33 1.27 -1.47
CA LEU A 139 -13.34 2.74 -1.48
C LEU A 139 -12.14 3.27 -0.71
N GLY A 140 -11.61 4.41 -1.12
CA GLY A 140 -10.54 5.11 -0.42
C GLY A 140 -10.84 5.37 1.06
N ALA A 141 -12.10 5.57 1.43
CA ALA A 141 -12.51 5.69 2.83
C ALA A 141 -12.12 4.48 3.71
N GLY A 142 -11.84 3.32 3.11
CA GLY A 142 -11.33 2.15 3.84
C GLY A 142 -9.94 2.36 4.44
N VAL A 143 -9.16 3.29 3.90
CA VAL A 143 -7.83 3.65 4.40
C VAL A 143 -7.95 4.70 5.49
N LEU A 144 -7.94 4.30 6.75
CA LEU A 144 -7.99 5.20 7.94
C LEU A 144 -9.07 6.31 7.83
N ASN A 145 -10.21 6.03 7.19
CA ASN A 145 -11.29 6.95 6.83
C ASN A 145 -10.97 7.95 5.69
N ASP A 146 -9.73 8.08 5.27
CA ASP A 146 -9.26 8.97 4.20
C ASP A 146 -7.84 8.56 3.80
N PRO A 147 -7.53 8.29 2.52
CA PRO A 147 -6.19 7.92 2.06
C PRO A 147 -5.09 8.89 2.50
N VAL A 148 -5.41 10.18 2.60
CA VAL A 148 -4.48 11.22 3.09
C VAL A 148 -4.03 10.94 4.52
N MET A 149 -4.89 10.31 5.34
CA MET A 149 -4.55 9.97 6.73
C MET A 149 -3.53 8.85 6.83
N GLY A 150 -3.39 8.01 5.80
CA GLY A 150 -2.29 7.04 5.68
C GLY A 150 -0.94 7.76 5.64
N ILE A 151 -0.85 8.83 4.86
CA ILE A 151 0.37 9.66 4.74
C ILE A 151 0.64 10.42 6.04
N VAL A 152 -0.39 10.99 6.68
CA VAL A 152 -0.26 11.64 8.00
C VAL A 152 0.25 10.66 9.04
N TRP A 153 -0.26 9.43 9.05
CA TRP A 153 0.20 8.39 9.97
C TRP A 153 1.66 8.01 9.70
N LEU A 154 2.02 7.82 8.43
CA LEU A 154 3.39 7.46 8.03
C LEU A 154 4.38 8.56 8.43
N SER A 155 4.08 9.84 8.20
CA SER A 155 4.97 10.94 8.58
C SER A 155 5.29 10.94 10.08
N LYS A 156 4.28 10.74 10.94
CA LYS A 156 4.45 10.58 12.40
C LYS A 156 5.27 9.35 12.75
N ARG A 157 5.08 8.26 12.01
CA ARG A 157 5.81 7.01 12.25
C ARG A 157 7.28 7.16 11.92
N LEU A 158 7.62 7.82 10.82
CA LEU A 158 9.00 8.06 10.38
C LEU A 158 9.76 8.97 11.34
N GLU A 159 9.11 9.97 11.92
CA GLU A 159 9.72 10.90 12.90
C GLU A 159 10.31 10.17 14.10
N ILE A 160 9.67 9.09 14.57
CA ILE A 160 10.17 8.26 15.70
C ILE A 160 11.57 7.70 15.39
N TYR A 161 11.89 7.51 14.12
CA TYR A 161 13.19 7.00 13.64
C TYR A 161 14.11 8.10 13.11
N GLY A 162 13.76 9.38 13.32
CA GLY A 162 14.51 10.52 12.78
C GLY A 162 14.45 10.63 11.26
N GLN A 163 13.42 10.06 10.65
CA GLN A 163 13.17 10.08 9.22
C GLN A 163 11.97 10.97 8.88
N SER A 164 11.82 11.32 7.62
CA SER A 164 10.69 12.11 7.11
C SER A 164 10.40 11.72 5.66
N ILE A 165 9.20 12.04 5.18
CA ILE A 165 8.84 11.94 3.78
C ILE A 165 9.51 13.12 3.04
N ARG A 166 10.13 12.85 1.89
CA ARG A 166 10.88 13.84 1.10
C ARG A 166 10.18 14.20 -0.21
N ALA A 167 10.50 15.36 -0.73
CA ALA A 167 10.14 15.72 -2.09
C ALA A 167 10.72 14.70 -3.08
N GLY A 168 9.89 14.22 -4.01
CA GLY A 168 10.23 13.13 -4.93
C GLY A 168 9.82 11.73 -4.47
N ASP A 169 9.52 11.55 -3.19
CA ASP A 169 9.07 10.24 -2.70
C ASP A 169 7.72 9.84 -3.30
N VAL A 170 7.58 8.54 -3.56
CA VAL A 170 6.32 7.87 -3.87
C VAL A 170 5.84 7.17 -2.61
N VAL A 171 4.64 7.49 -2.16
CA VAL A 171 4.07 6.92 -0.94
C VAL A 171 2.73 6.26 -1.27
N LEU A 172 2.61 4.97 -0.97
CA LEU A 172 1.35 4.24 -1.05
C LEU A 172 0.51 4.52 0.20
N SER A 173 -0.78 4.80 0.01
CA SER A 173 -1.65 5.21 1.11
C SER A 173 -2.17 4.05 1.96
N GLY A 174 -2.16 2.87 1.41
CA GLY A 174 -2.78 1.66 1.96
C GLY A 174 -3.93 1.15 1.08
N SER A 175 -4.21 -0.12 1.19
CA SER A 175 -5.13 -0.83 0.30
C SER A 175 -6.59 -0.48 0.51
N PHE A 176 -7.32 -0.37 -0.60
CA PHE A 176 -8.78 -0.23 -0.65
C PHE A 176 -9.50 -1.57 -0.59
N ILE A 177 -8.79 -2.66 -0.90
CA ILE A 177 -9.32 -4.01 -1.09
C ILE A 177 -8.60 -5.01 -0.20
N ARG A 178 -9.13 -6.20 -0.08
CA ARG A 178 -8.38 -7.35 0.45
C ARG A 178 -7.35 -7.81 -0.59
N PRO A 179 -6.19 -8.33 -0.16
CA PRO A 179 -5.17 -8.82 -1.10
C PRO A 179 -5.69 -9.95 -1.98
N VAL A 180 -5.65 -9.77 -3.30
CA VAL A 180 -6.07 -10.76 -4.30
C VAL A 180 -4.87 -11.61 -4.71
N GLU A 181 -4.99 -12.94 -4.61
CA GLU A 181 -3.93 -13.86 -5.03
C GLU A 181 -3.68 -13.76 -6.53
N ALA A 182 -2.41 -13.64 -6.93
CA ALA A 182 -1.98 -13.68 -8.31
C ALA A 182 -1.23 -14.99 -8.60
N ARG A 183 -1.54 -15.64 -9.72
CA ARG A 183 -0.99 -16.94 -10.13
C ARG A 183 -0.31 -16.82 -11.48
N PRO A 184 0.62 -17.72 -11.80
CA PRO A 184 1.18 -17.76 -13.15
C PRO A 184 0.09 -17.89 -14.23
N GLY A 185 0.06 -16.92 -15.15
CA GLY A 185 -0.92 -16.83 -16.24
C GLY A 185 -2.11 -15.89 -15.97
N ASP A 186 -2.22 -15.32 -14.76
CA ASP A 186 -3.19 -14.27 -14.46
C ASP A 186 -2.79 -12.96 -15.13
#